data_30979505677e04137fbf36294483d6b7
#
_entry.id   30979505677e04137fbf36294483d6b7
#
_cell.length_a   1.000
_cell.length_b   1.000
_cell.length_c   1.000
_cell.angle_alpha   90.00
_cell.angle_beta   90.00
_cell.angle_gamma   90.00
#
_symmetry.space_group_name_H-M   'P 1'
#
loop_
_entity.id
_entity.type
_entity.pdbx_description
1 polymer ?
#
loop_
_entity_poly.entity_id
_entity_poly.type
_entity_poly.pdbx_seq_one_letter_code
_entity_poly.pdbx_strand_id
1 'polypeptide(L)'
;MDSTATGTPDSTTAAGNKATIAAFFDSINQGVLDGSEKWVAYLSPQVVDHNKIIFGEADEPGAAIEGFRQQLAAFGPTEAEESGMLVQDLIGEGSQVVARLRVVGKHTGTHPRMPQPTGRDCDVEQIWIFTLTDGLVTEIRAVSDRLGMFLQLGWDWPTAG
;
A
#
# COMPACT_ATOMS: atom_id res chain seq x y z
N MET A 1 -25.18 28.75 22.25
CA MET A 1 -23.92 28.13 22.72
C MET A 1 -23.69 26.88 21.92
N ASP A 2 -22.94 27.00 20.83
CA ASP A 2 -22.61 25.86 20.00
C ASP A 2 -21.46 25.11 20.65
N SER A 3 -21.79 23.94 21.20
CA SER A 3 -20.81 22.95 21.62
C SER A 3 -20.39 22.19 20.35
N THR A 4 -19.32 22.64 19.70
CA THR A 4 -18.64 21.84 18.69
C THR A 4 -17.95 20.68 19.39
N ALA A 5 -18.67 19.57 19.53
CA ALA A 5 -18.07 18.31 19.88
C ALA A 5 -17.18 17.88 18.73
N THR A 6 -15.89 18.12 18.84
CA THR A 6 -14.86 17.47 18.03
C THR A 6 -14.75 16.01 18.47
N GLY A 7 -15.79 15.23 18.16
CA GLY A 7 -15.77 13.79 18.35
C GLY A 7 -14.77 13.18 17.35
N THR A 8 -13.89 12.30 17.84
CA THR A 8 -13.09 11.43 16.98
C THR A 8 -14.03 10.71 16.00
N PRO A 9 -13.75 10.70 14.69
CA PRO A 9 -14.62 10.03 13.74
C PRO A 9 -14.81 8.56 14.14
N ASP A 10 -16.07 8.09 14.17
CA ASP A 10 -16.35 6.67 14.40
C ASP A 10 -15.67 5.85 13.30
N SER A 11 -14.87 4.85 13.68
CA SER A 11 -14.11 4.00 12.78
C SER A 11 -14.99 3.19 11.80
N THR A 12 -16.31 3.12 12.04
CA THR A 12 -17.27 2.44 11.16
C THR A 12 -17.88 3.36 10.11
N THR A 13 -17.68 4.67 10.21
CA THR A 13 -18.16 5.66 9.22
C THR A 13 -17.18 5.76 8.05
N ALA A 14 -17.65 6.29 6.91
CA ALA A 14 -16.78 6.57 5.76
C ALA A 14 -15.64 7.54 6.15
N ALA A 15 -15.90 8.53 6.99
CA ALA A 15 -14.86 9.45 7.50
C ALA A 15 -13.87 8.72 8.42
N GLY A 16 -14.34 7.85 9.32
CA GLY A 16 -13.49 7.04 10.18
C GLY A 16 -12.67 6.04 9.39
N ASN A 17 -13.25 5.40 8.39
CA ASN A 17 -12.54 4.48 7.49
C ASN A 17 -11.44 5.19 6.68
N LYS A 18 -11.69 6.40 6.19
CA LYS A 18 -10.65 7.22 5.54
C LYS A 18 -9.50 7.54 6.50
N ALA A 19 -9.81 7.91 7.73
CA ALA A 19 -8.79 8.17 8.74
C ALA A 19 -7.95 6.91 9.04
N THR A 20 -8.58 5.75 9.11
CA THR A 20 -7.90 4.45 9.27
C THR A 20 -6.94 4.17 8.12
N ILE A 21 -7.36 4.38 6.87
CA ILE A 21 -6.51 4.15 5.70
C ILE A 21 -5.36 5.15 5.63
N ALA A 22 -5.58 6.42 5.97
CA ALA A 22 -4.49 7.40 6.08
C ALA A 22 -3.44 6.96 7.10
N ALA A 23 -3.87 6.54 8.30
CA ALA A 23 -2.99 6.05 9.35
C ALA A 23 -2.26 4.75 8.94
N PHE A 24 -2.91 3.88 8.18
CA PHE A 24 -2.31 2.67 7.63
C PHE A 24 -1.11 3.02 6.73
N PHE A 25 -1.26 3.93 5.79
CA PHE A 25 -0.16 4.34 4.90
C PHE A 25 0.94 5.09 5.65
N ASP A 26 0.61 5.94 6.61
CA ASP A 26 1.60 6.59 7.47
C ASP A 26 2.44 5.55 8.23
N SER A 27 1.78 4.51 8.73
CA SER A 27 2.43 3.40 9.43
C SER A 27 3.34 2.56 8.53
N ILE A 28 2.94 2.34 7.27
CA ILE A 28 3.79 1.70 6.24
C ILE A 28 5.05 2.54 6.01
N ASN A 29 4.87 3.84 5.76
CA ASN A 29 6.00 4.74 5.47
C ASN A 29 6.96 4.82 6.66
N GLN A 30 6.45 4.83 7.89
CA GLN A 30 7.27 4.76 9.08
C GLN A 30 8.03 3.43 9.17
N GLY A 31 7.37 2.32 8.86
CA GLY A 31 7.95 0.99 8.86
C GLY A 31 9.11 0.83 7.87
N VAL A 32 9.03 1.48 6.71
CA VAL A 32 10.14 1.51 5.73
C VAL A 32 11.38 2.18 6.33
N LEU A 33 11.20 3.16 7.21
CA LEU A 33 12.30 3.91 7.82
C LEU A 33 12.89 3.22 9.05
N ASP A 34 12.06 2.60 9.89
CA ASP A 34 12.46 2.08 11.20
C ASP A 34 12.35 0.56 11.36
N GLY A 35 11.87 -0.14 10.32
CA GLY A 35 11.65 -1.59 10.34
C GLY A 35 10.44 -2.04 11.15
N SER A 36 9.60 -1.11 11.65
CA SER A 36 8.41 -1.47 12.40
C SER A 36 7.32 -2.05 11.49
N GLU A 37 6.48 -2.93 12.04
CA GLU A 37 5.34 -3.53 11.35
C GLU A 37 4.00 -3.11 11.96
N LYS A 38 3.92 -1.88 12.48
CA LYS A 38 2.70 -1.35 13.08
C LYS A 38 1.51 -1.31 12.12
N TRP A 39 1.79 -1.25 10.82
CA TRP A 39 0.79 -1.30 9.75
C TRP A 39 -0.05 -2.59 9.76
N VAL A 40 0.50 -3.70 10.29
CA VAL A 40 -0.23 -4.98 10.39
C VAL A 40 -1.50 -4.85 11.25
N ALA A 41 -1.49 -3.98 12.25
CA ALA A 41 -2.63 -3.78 13.16
C ALA A 41 -3.88 -3.21 12.46
N TYR A 42 -3.73 -2.62 11.28
CA TYR A 42 -4.86 -2.10 10.47
C TYR A 42 -5.52 -3.16 9.58
N LEU A 43 -4.89 -4.31 9.44
CA LEU A 43 -5.36 -5.40 8.59
C LEU A 43 -6.03 -6.49 9.42
N SER A 44 -7.13 -7.03 8.90
CA SER A 44 -7.66 -8.29 9.43
C SER A 44 -6.59 -9.38 9.29
N PRO A 45 -6.44 -10.29 10.27
CA PRO A 45 -5.57 -11.46 10.12
C PRO A 45 -5.95 -12.35 8.94
N GLN A 46 -7.16 -12.22 8.43
CA GLN A 46 -7.68 -12.95 7.27
C GLN A 46 -7.90 -12.07 6.05
N VAL A 47 -7.22 -10.92 5.99
CA VAL A 47 -7.34 -10.00 4.85
C VAL A 47 -7.07 -10.70 3.53
N VAL A 48 -7.92 -10.41 2.53
CA VAL A 48 -7.78 -10.94 1.17
C VAL A 48 -7.34 -9.82 0.25
N ASP A 49 -6.22 -10.02 -0.41
CA ASP A 49 -5.78 -9.16 -1.52
C ASP A 49 -6.16 -9.83 -2.83
N HIS A 50 -7.09 -9.20 -3.56
CA HIS A 50 -7.57 -9.70 -4.85
C HIS A 50 -6.63 -9.37 -6.02
N ASN A 51 -5.51 -8.74 -5.75
CA ASN A 51 -4.51 -8.48 -6.77
C ASN A 51 -3.82 -9.79 -7.12
N LYS A 52 -4.18 -10.35 -8.24
CA LYS A 52 -3.44 -11.46 -8.86
C LYS A 52 -2.09 -10.91 -9.30
N ILE A 53 -1.19 -10.86 -8.36
CA ILE A 53 0.04 -10.11 -8.52
C ILE A 53 0.99 -10.89 -9.43
N ILE A 54 1.66 -10.15 -10.28
CA ILE A 54 2.82 -10.56 -11.05
C ILE A 54 3.83 -11.36 -10.20
N PHE A 55 3.81 -11.17 -8.90
CA PHE A 55 4.72 -11.80 -7.95
C PHE A 55 4.26 -13.17 -7.45
N GLY A 56 3.06 -13.65 -7.82
CA GLY A 56 2.62 -15.00 -7.52
C GLY A 56 2.29 -15.24 -6.06
N GLU A 57 1.80 -14.23 -5.37
CA GLU A 57 1.31 -14.36 -4.00
C GLU A 57 0.12 -15.31 -3.94
N ALA A 58 0.00 -16.03 -2.84
CA ALA A 58 -1.10 -16.96 -2.63
C ALA A 58 -2.43 -16.20 -2.48
N ASP A 59 -3.48 -16.74 -3.08
CA ASP A 59 -4.84 -16.21 -3.02
C ASP A 59 -5.57 -16.72 -1.74
N GLU A 60 -4.82 -16.79 -0.63
CA GLU A 60 -5.29 -17.31 0.63
C GLU A 60 -5.55 -16.19 1.64
N PRO A 61 -6.55 -16.32 2.51
CA PRO A 61 -6.79 -15.36 3.57
C PRO A 61 -5.53 -15.14 4.43
N GLY A 62 -5.13 -13.89 4.61
CA GLY A 62 -3.95 -13.51 5.39
C GLY A 62 -2.62 -13.54 4.65
N ALA A 63 -2.53 -14.16 3.48
CA ALA A 63 -1.28 -14.19 2.68
C ALA A 63 -0.84 -12.79 2.24
N ALA A 64 -1.77 -11.84 2.13
CA ALA A 64 -1.48 -10.45 1.81
C ALA A 64 -0.48 -9.79 2.78
N ILE A 65 -0.51 -10.16 4.05
CA ILE A 65 0.41 -9.60 5.06
C ILE A 65 1.86 -9.95 4.72
N GLU A 66 2.12 -11.21 4.36
CA GLU A 66 3.46 -11.61 3.93
C GLU A 66 3.85 -10.98 2.59
N GLY A 67 2.91 -10.89 1.64
CA GLY A 67 3.13 -10.21 0.38
C GLY A 67 3.52 -8.74 0.56
N PHE A 68 2.86 -8.02 1.44
CA PHE A 68 3.25 -6.66 1.83
C PHE A 68 4.66 -6.60 2.43
N ARG A 69 4.96 -7.51 3.34
CA ARG A 69 6.27 -7.58 3.98
C ARG A 69 7.39 -7.77 2.95
N GLN A 70 7.19 -8.63 1.98
CA GLN A 70 8.14 -8.87 0.89
C GLN A 70 8.30 -7.65 -0.02
N GLN A 71 7.21 -6.98 -0.36
CA GLN A 71 7.27 -5.76 -1.18
C GLN A 71 7.98 -4.62 -0.45
N LEU A 72 7.67 -4.40 0.82
CA LEU A 72 8.32 -3.37 1.62
C LEU A 72 9.82 -3.65 1.82
N ALA A 73 10.22 -4.90 1.93
CA ALA A 73 11.62 -5.28 2.04
C ALA A 73 12.43 -5.00 0.76
N ALA A 74 11.78 -4.96 -0.40
CA ALA A 74 12.44 -4.71 -1.68
C ALA A 74 12.75 -3.24 -1.95
N PHE A 75 12.01 -2.32 -1.33
CA PHE A 75 12.11 -0.91 -1.60
C PHE A 75 12.45 -0.12 -0.34
N GLY A 76 13.37 0.82 -0.48
CA GLY A 76 13.72 1.77 0.56
C GLY A 76 13.46 3.21 0.12
N PRO A 77 13.80 4.19 1.00
CA PRO A 77 13.64 5.59 0.66
C PRO A 77 14.58 6.00 -0.49
N THR A 78 14.15 7.01 -1.24
CA THR A 78 14.98 7.70 -2.24
C THR A 78 15.65 8.92 -1.61
N GLU A 79 16.48 9.62 -2.39
CA GLU A 79 17.02 10.94 -2.01
C GLU A 79 16.02 12.08 -2.26
N ALA A 80 14.84 11.78 -2.83
CA ALA A 80 13.79 12.76 -3.01
C ALA A 80 13.24 13.25 -1.67
N GLU A 81 12.75 14.49 -1.65
CA GLU A 81 12.17 15.09 -0.45
C GLU A 81 11.01 14.28 0.12
N GLU A 82 10.24 13.62 -0.74
CA GLU A 82 9.15 12.71 -0.37
C GLU A 82 9.38 11.33 -0.97
N SER A 83 9.39 10.32 -0.12
CA SER A 83 9.44 8.90 -0.51
C SER A 83 8.41 8.10 0.26
N GLY A 84 7.98 7.00 -0.31
CA GLY A 84 7.04 6.07 0.29
C GLY A 84 5.75 5.93 -0.50
N MET A 85 4.72 5.47 0.17
CA MET A 85 3.35 5.39 -0.35
C MET A 85 2.60 6.68 0.02
N LEU A 86 2.60 7.64 -0.90
CA LEU A 86 2.13 9.01 -0.65
C LEU A 86 0.67 9.13 -1.08
N VAL A 87 -0.22 9.27 -0.11
CA VAL A 87 -1.66 9.44 -0.38
C VAL A 87 -1.91 10.78 -1.07
N GLN A 88 -2.51 10.73 -2.25
CA GLN A 88 -2.90 11.91 -3.03
C GLN A 88 -4.38 12.23 -2.82
N ASP A 89 -5.24 11.21 -2.85
CA ASP A 89 -6.68 11.33 -2.63
C ASP A 89 -7.19 10.16 -1.80
N LEU A 90 -8.18 10.43 -0.95
CA LEU A 90 -9.00 9.43 -0.26
C LEU A 90 -10.47 9.72 -0.49
N ILE A 91 -11.18 8.74 -1.01
CA ILE A 91 -12.62 8.79 -1.25
C ILE A 91 -13.25 7.65 -0.45
N GLY A 92 -14.21 7.96 0.42
CA GLY A 92 -14.90 6.96 1.24
C GLY A 92 -16.39 6.94 0.99
N GLU A 93 -16.95 5.75 0.83
CA GLU A 93 -18.38 5.52 0.74
C GLU A 93 -18.73 4.18 1.40
N GLY A 94 -19.67 4.20 2.34
CA GLY A 94 -20.05 2.99 3.08
C GLY A 94 -18.83 2.38 3.78
N SER A 95 -18.59 1.10 3.54
CA SER A 95 -17.46 0.35 4.09
C SER A 95 -16.20 0.41 3.22
N GLN A 96 -16.22 1.17 2.14
CA GLN A 96 -15.11 1.22 1.18
C GLN A 96 -14.35 2.55 1.21
N VAL A 97 -13.05 2.46 1.00
CA VAL A 97 -12.16 3.60 0.80
C VAL A 97 -11.33 3.38 -0.45
N VAL A 98 -11.34 4.36 -1.33
CA VAL A 98 -10.46 4.43 -2.49
C VAL A 98 -9.30 5.36 -2.16
N ALA A 99 -8.08 4.89 -2.32
CA ALA A 99 -6.87 5.67 -2.17
C ALA A 99 -6.13 5.79 -3.50
N ARG A 100 -5.89 7.01 -3.96
CA ARG A 100 -4.95 7.25 -5.06
C ARG A 100 -3.60 7.60 -4.45
N LEU A 101 -2.58 6.87 -4.85
CA LEU A 101 -1.24 6.95 -4.30
C LEU A 101 -0.22 7.32 -5.37
N ARG A 102 0.77 8.07 -4.97
CA ARG A 102 2.06 8.14 -5.65
C ARG A 102 3.05 7.32 -4.83
N VAL A 103 3.66 6.33 -5.45
CA VAL A 103 4.61 5.43 -4.78
C VAL A 103 6.01 5.73 -5.28
N VAL A 104 6.84 6.20 -4.38
CA VAL A 104 8.22 6.63 -4.65
C VAL A 104 9.18 5.79 -3.80
N GLY A 105 10.06 5.04 -4.43
CA GLY A 105 11.00 4.17 -3.73
C GLY A 105 12.23 3.85 -4.55
N LYS A 106 13.27 3.38 -3.85
CA LYS A 106 14.50 2.87 -4.45
C LYS A 106 14.54 1.35 -4.28
N HIS A 107 14.78 0.63 -5.34
CA HIS A 107 14.93 -0.84 -5.31
C HIS A 107 16.30 -1.21 -4.74
N THR A 108 16.36 -1.35 -3.42
CA THR A 108 17.59 -1.61 -2.66
C THR A 108 17.63 -2.98 -1.99
N GLY A 109 16.46 -3.62 -1.83
CA GLY A 109 16.33 -4.93 -1.21
C GLY A 109 15.97 -6.02 -2.19
N THR A 110 15.69 -7.22 -1.69
CA THR A 110 15.33 -8.38 -2.48
C THR A 110 13.84 -8.69 -2.35
N HIS A 111 13.25 -9.15 -3.44
CA HIS A 111 11.93 -9.77 -3.47
C HIS A 111 12.07 -11.14 -4.17
N PRO A 112 11.27 -12.16 -3.81
CA PRO A 112 11.37 -13.48 -4.45
C PRO A 112 11.35 -13.46 -5.98
N ARG A 113 10.61 -12.52 -6.58
CA ARG A 113 10.56 -12.31 -8.03
C ARG A 113 11.54 -11.27 -8.57
N MET A 114 12.19 -10.53 -7.70
CA MET A 114 13.18 -9.51 -8.02
C MET A 114 14.39 -9.68 -7.08
N PRO A 115 15.13 -10.79 -7.20
CA PRO A 115 16.17 -11.13 -6.22
C PRO A 115 17.41 -10.24 -6.30
N GLN A 116 17.57 -9.51 -7.42
CA GLN A 116 18.73 -8.61 -7.62
C GLN A 116 18.28 -7.15 -7.52
N PRO A 117 18.67 -6.43 -6.47
CA PRO A 117 18.40 -5.00 -6.36
C PRO A 117 19.02 -4.24 -7.53
N THR A 118 18.23 -3.35 -8.14
CA THR A 118 18.71 -2.53 -9.27
C THR A 118 19.38 -1.24 -8.83
N GLY A 119 19.15 -0.80 -7.59
CA GLY A 119 19.59 0.49 -7.07
C GLY A 119 18.91 1.69 -7.73
N ARG A 120 17.87 1.47 -8.53
CA ARG A 120 17.15 2.51 -9.25
C ARG A 120 15.93 2.99 -8.49
N ASP A 121 15.54 4.22 -8.73
CA ASP A 121 14.31 4.81 -8.22
C ASP A 121 13.12 4.48 -9.11
N CYS A 122 11.96 4.34 -8.48
CA CYS A 122 10.69 4.34 -9.20
C CYS A 122 9.73 5.37 -8.58
N ASP A 123 8.86 5.91 -9.43
CA ASP A 123 7.84 6.89 -9.09
C ASP A 123 6.61 6.57 -9.94
N VAL A 124 5.64 5.91 -9.34
CA VAL A 124 4.48 5.37 -10.06
C VAL A 124 3.19 5.70 -9.33
N GLU A 125 2.10 5.72 -10.07
CA GLU A 125 0.76 5.90 -9.53
C GLU A 125 0.09 4.55 -9.29
N GLN A 126 -0.69 4.48 -8.21
CA GLN A 126 -1.51 3.31 -7.86
C GLN A 126 -2.88 3.79 -7.38
N ILE A 127 -3.89 2.97 -7.64
CA ILE A 127 -5.24 3.16 -7.09
C ILE A 127 -5.61 1.90 -6.32
N TRP A 128 -5.95 2.07 -5.06
CA TRP A 128 -6.31 0.99 -4.15
C TRP A 128 -7.75 1.16 -3.68
N ILE A 129 -8.47 0.05 -3.57
CA ILE A 129 -9.81 0.00 -3.00
C ILE A 129 -9.76 -0.94 -1.80
N PHE A 130 -10.09 -0.40 -0.64
CA PHE A 130 -10.15 -1.14 0.61
C PHE A 130 -11.61 -1.36 1.02
N THR A 131 -11.92 -2.56 1.51
CA THR A 131 -13.14 -2.82 2.27
C THR A 131 -12.76 -2.98 3.74
N LEU A 132 -13.47 -2.27 4.62
CA LEU A 132 -13.24 -2.33 6.05
C LEU A 132 -14.46 -2.92 6.76
N THR A 133 -14.20 -3.73 7.78
CA THR A 133 -15.20 -4.28 8.69
C THR A 133 -14.71 -4.06 10.11
N ASP A 134 -15.53 -3.42 10.94
CA ASP A 134 -15.19 -3.08 12.33
C ASP A 134 -13.83 -2.38 12.48
N GLY A 135 -13.51 -1.46 11.55
CA GLY A 135 -12.29 -0.67 11.57
C GLY A 135 -11.03 -1.39 11.08
N LEU A 136 -11.14 -2.62 10.58
CA LEU A 136 -10.03 -3.38 10.00
C LEU A 136 -10.24 -3.56 8.49
N VAL A 137 -9.14 -3.53 7.75
CA VAL A 137 -9.15 -3.85 6.32
C VAL A 137 -9.35 -5.35 6.16
N THR A 138 -10.41 -5.73 5.46
CA THR A 138 -10.76 -7.13 5.17
C THR A 138 -10.51 -7.55 3.74
N GLU A 139 -10.57 -6.59 2.80
CA GLU A 139 -10.31 -6.84 1.38
C GLU A 139 -9.54 -5.69 0.75
N ILE A 140 -8.68 -6.03 -0.18
CA ILE A 140 -7.87 -5.09 -0.96
C ILE A 140 -8.02 -5.43 -2.44
N ARG A 141 -8.21 -4.38 -3.25
CA ARG A 141 -8.07 -4.41 -4.70
C ARG A 141 -7.18 -3.26 -5.10
N ALA A 142 -6.27 -3.46 -6.05
CA ALA A 142 -5.45 -2.37 -6.53
C ALA A 142 -5.13 -2.49 -8.02
N VAL A 143 -4.92 -1.34 -8.63
CA VAL A 143 -4.32 -1.21 -9.95
C VAL A 143 -3.06 -0.37 -9.79
N SER A 144 -1.96 -0.87 -10.33
CA SER A 144 -0.65 -0.24 -10.25
C SER A 144 -0.04 -0.14 -11.63
N ASP A 145 0.65 0.95 -11.90
CA ASP A 145 1.49 1.08 -13.10
C ASP A 145 2.76 0.22 -12.95
N ARG A 146 2.59 -1.09 -13.03
CA ARG A 146 3.70 -2.04 -12.89
C ARG A 146 4.64 -2.00 -14.07
N LEU A 147 4.12 -1.78 -15.28
CA LEU A 147 4.96 -1.64 -16.44
C LEU A 147 5.86 -0.42 -16.32
N GLY A 148 5.31 0.73 -15.94
CA GLY A 148 6.09 1.93 -15.67
C GLY A 148 7.16 1.70 -14.61
N MET A 149 6.82 0.99 -13.52
CA MET A 149 7.77 0.62 -12.49
C MET A 149 8.93 -0.23 -13.06
N PHE A 150 8.63 -1.29 -13.81
CA PHE A 150 9.67 -2.16 -14.37
C PHE A 150 10.57 -1.41 -15.34
N LEU A 151 10.02 -0.56 -16.21
CA LEU A 151 10.81 0.27 -17.13
C LEU A 151 11.74 1.23 -16.37
N GLN A 152 11.24 1.88 -15.32
CA GLN A 152 12.05 2.75 -14.46
C GLN A 152 13.16 2.00 -13.73
N LEU A 153 12.91 0.73 -13.35
CA LEU A 153 13.92 -0.13 -12.73
C LEU A 153 14.91 -0.73 -13.73
N GLY A 154 14.73 -0.49 -15.03
CA GLY A 154 15.69 -0.84 -16.07
C GLY A 154 15.40 -2.11 -16.86
N TRP A 155 14.19 -2.68 -16.73
CA TRP A 155 13.76 -3.77 -17.61
C TRP A 155 13.25 -3.23 -18.95
N ASP A 156 13.43 -4.02 -19.98
CA ASP A 156 12.95 -3.68 -21.31
C ASP A 156 11.44 -3.87 -21.45
N TRP A 157 10.87 -3.22 -22.47
CA TRP A 157 9.50 -3.42 -22.87
C TRP A 157 9.26 -4.89 -23.21
N PRO A 158 8.17 -5.51 -22.70
CA PRO A 158 7.86 -6.89 -23.03
C PRO A 158 7.68 -7.06 -24.55
N THR A 159 8.40 -8.01 -25.14
CA THR A 159 8.25 -8.39 -26.54
C THR A 159 7.49 -9.70 -26.61
N ALA A 160 6.60 -9.83 -27.62
CA ALA A 160 5.97 -11.09 -27.92
C ALA A 160 7.02 -12.10 -28.37
N GLY A 161 7.05 -13.24 -27.69
CA GLY A 161 7.93 -14.37 -28.07
C GLY A 161 7.37 -15.15 -29.23
#